data_5c21fc04a59900ed3af39db2d076f793
#
_entry.id   5c21fc04a59900ed3af39db2d076f793
#
_cell.length_a   1.000
_cell.length_b   1.000
_cell.length_c   1.000
_cell.angle_alpha   90.00
_cell.angle_beta   90.00
_cell.angle_gamma   90.00
#
_symmetry.space_group_name_H-M   'P 1'
#
loop_
_entity.id
_entity.type
_entity.pdbx_description
1 polymer ?
#
loop_
_entity_poly.entity_id
_entity_poly.type
_entity_poly.pdbx_seq_one_letter_code
_entity_poly.pdbx_strand_id
1 'polypeptide(L)'
;MRMVTFSDGRGSRVGVLDGDMVHELAGPAQDMLGFIAAGQPAVKAAAVPGAKLLAPIPRPPKNVFCVGKNYHEHAREFAGSGFDGGAANVVPPFPVVFSKPHTSIIATGEDILADMDPTGGLDFEGELAIVIGRGGRGISRADALAHVFGYTIVNDVTARHLQKRHSQWVLGKGLDTFCPMGPAILTADEVPDPTTLELTTWVNGQQRQHASIGDLIFDIPALIEAISAAITLEPGDVIATGTPAGVGIGQNPPVFMKKGDVVRIAVTGIGVLENTVA
;
A
#
# COMPACT_ATOMS: atom_id res chain seq x y z
N MET A 1 7.26 4.17 15.91
CA MET A 1 8.54 4.42 15.19
C MET A 1 8.35 4.22 13.70
N ARG A 2 9.18 4.83 12.82
CA ARG A 2 9.19 4.54 11.38
C ARG A 2 10.21 3.46 11.08
N MET A 3 9.74 2.24 10.87
CA MET A 3 10.57 1.07 10.56
C MET A 3 10.86 1.03 9.06
N VAL A 4 12.11 0.75 8.69
CA VAL A 4 12.56 0.72 7.29
C VAL A 4 13.37 -0.53 6.97
N THR A 5 13.28 -0.98 5.74
CA THR A 5 14.26 -1.85 5.11
C THR A 5 15.17 -0.97 4.26
N PHE A 6 16.47 -1.15 4.40
CA PHE A 6 17.46 -0.32 3.70
C PHE A 6 18.66 -1.14 3.23
N SER A 7 19.44 -0.56 2.32
CA SER A 7 20.74 -1.06 1.90
C SER A 7 21.80 0.04 1.93
N ASP A 8 23.01 -0.33 2.32
CA ASP A 8 24.22 0.50 2.24
C ASP A 8 25.31 -0.15 1.37
N GLY A 9 24.89 -1.06 0.49
CA GLY A 9 25.79 -1.86 -0.37
C GLY A 9 26.21 -3.21 0.22
N ARG A 10 25.93 -3.47 1.50
CA ARG A 10 26.24 -4.75 2.19
C ARG A 10 25.06 -5.73 2.22
N GLY A 11 23.97 -5.40 1.55
CA GLY A 11 22.73 -6.18 1.54
C GLY A 11 21.57 -5.44 2.18
N SER A 12 20.42 -6.13 2.27
CA SER A 12 19.19 -5.61 2.89
C SER A 12 19.26 -5.77 4.41
N ARG A 13 18.90 -4.72 5.15
CA ARG A 13 18.85 -4.70 6.61
C ARG A 13 17.66 -3.91 7.12
N VAL A 14 17.34 -4.08 8.40
CA VAL A 14 16.23 -3.38 9.06
C VAL A 14 16.75 -2.23 9.92
N GLY A 15 16.04 -1.13 9.92
CA GLY A 15 16.38 0.08 10.68
C GLY A 15 15.17 0.88 11.11
N VAL A 16 15.46 1.98 11.80
CA VAL A 16 14.50 3.03 12.15
C VAL A 16 14.89 4.29 11.40
N LEU A 17 13.93 4.92 10.75
CA LEU A 17 14.07 6.24 10.14
C LEU A 17 13.75 7.33 11.17
N ASP A 18 14.76 8.14 11.52
CA ASP A 18 14.65 9.26 12.45
C ASP A 18 15.05 10.56 11.74
N GLY A 19 14.08 11.44 11.48
CA GLY A 19 14.25 12.48 10.48
C GLY A 19 14.56 11.86 9.12
N ASP A 20 15.72 12.23 8.56
CA ASP A 20 16.25 11.68 7.30
C ASP A 20 17.38 10.67 7.53
N MET A 21 17.67 10.32 8.78
CA MET A 21 18.74 9.41 9.14
C MET A 21 18.20 8.01 9.43
N VAL A 22 18.76 7.01 8.77
CA VAL A 22 18.51 5.60 9.09
C VAL A 22 19.45 5.17 10.22
N HIS A 23 18.86 4.55 11.26
CA HIS A 23 19.58 3.85 12.32
C HIS A 23 19.35 2.36 12.16
N GLU A 24 20.42 1.58 12.03
CA GLU A 24 20.32 0.13 12.02
C GLU A 24 19.71 -0.39 13.33
N LEU A 25 18.99 -1.51 13.30
CA LEU A 25 18.52 -2.15 14.51
C LEU A 25 19.59 -3.02 15.14
N ALA A 26 19.68 -2.96 16.46
CA ALA A 26 20.41 -3.97 17.23
C ALA A 26 19.57 -5.25 17.31
N GLY A 27 20.20 -6.40 17.13
CA GLY A 27 19.54 -7.71 17.31
C GLY A 27 19.76 -8.68 16.15
N PRO A 28 19.21 -9.89 16.25
CA PRO A 28 19.46 -10.97 15.30
C PRO A 28 18.57 -10.92 14.05
N ALA A 29 17.56 -10.05 13.99
CA ALA A 29 16.64 -9.98 12.85
C ALA A 29 17.40 -9.52 11.58
N GLN A 30 17.39 -10.37 10.55
CA GLN A 30 18.07 -10.10 9.29
C GLN A 30 17.18 -9.33 8.29
N ASP A 31 15.87 -9.44 8.44
CA ASP A 31 14.88 -8.76 7.60
C ASP A 31 13.65 -8.31 8.41
N MET A 32 12.77 -7.58 7.76
CA MET A 32 11.56 -7.04 8.39
C MET A 32 10.59 -8.14 8.84
N LEU A 33 10.46 -9.24 8.10
CA LEU A 33 9.58 -10.34 8.47
C LEU A 33 10.07 -11.03 9.75
N GLY A 34 11.37 -11.30 9.84
CA GLY A 34 12.00 -11.86 11.05
C GLY A 34 11.85 -10.91 12.24
N PHE A 35 11.97 -9.60 12.02
CA PHE A 35 11.77 -8.61 13.07
C PHE A 35 10.32 -8.60 13.58
N ILE A 36 9.34 -8.56 12.68
CA ILE A 36 7.91 -8.58 13.03
C ILE A 36 7.55 -9.88 13.78
N ALA A 37 8.01 -11.02 13.26
CA ALA A 37 7.72 -12.33 13.85
C ALA A 37 8.34 -12.50 15.24
N ALA A 38 9.50 -11.89 15.50
CA ALA A 38 10.16 -11.94 16.80
C ALA A 38 9.41 -11.15 17.89
N GLY A 39 8.59 -10.15 17.51
CA GLY A 39 7.82 -9.33 18.45
C GLY A 39 8.69 -8.57 19.45
N GLN A 40 9.96 -8.34 19.15
CA GLN A 40 10.90 -7.68 20.03
C GLN A 40 10.84 -6.16 19.85
N PRO A 41 11.12 -5.38 20.91
CA PRO A 41 11.20 -3.93 20.78
C PRO A 41 12.35 -3.52 19.86
N ALA A 42 12.13 -2.50 19.04
CA ALA A 42 13.16 -1.93 18.19
C ALA A 42 14.18 -1.14 19.04
N VAL A 43 15.44 -1.53 18.98
CA VAL A 43 16.55 -0.84 19.64
C VAL A 43 17.46 -0.25 18.56
N LYS A 44 17.56 1.09 18.51
CA LYS A 44 18.45 1.79 17.57
C LYS A 44 19.92 1.47 17.89
N ALA A 45 20.67 1.13 16.87
CA ALA A 45 22.12 0.99 16.90
C ALA A 45 22.79 2.15 16.13
N ALA A 46 23.80 1.86 15.31
CA ALA A 46 24.55 2.88 14.59
C ALA A 46 23.71 3.61 13.53
N ALA A 47 23.96 4.91 13.35
CA ALA A 47 23.47 5.65 12.21
C ALA A 47 24.16 5.18 10.93
N VAL A 48 23.42 5.09 9.82
CA VAL A 48 23.89 4.64 8.52
C VAL A 48 23.74 5.77 7.49
N PRO A 49 24.75 6.61 7.31
CA PRO A 49 24.72 7.66 6.31
C PRO A 49 24.61 7.09 4.90
N GLY A 50 23.79 7.72 4.03
CA GLY A 50 23.65 7.31 2.63
C GLY A 50 22.90 5.99 2.43
N ALA A 51 22.17 5.52 3.44
CA ALA A 51 21.32 4.35 3.31
C ALA A 51 20.26 4.56 2.22
N LYS A 52 20.19 3.62 1.25
CA LYS A 52 19.10 3.59 0.26
C LYS A 52 17.91 2.86 0.88
N LEU A 53 16.75 3.52 0.93
CA LEU A 53 15.51 2.87 1.35
C LEU A 53 15.08 1.84 0.31
N LEU A 54 14.62 0.70 0.78
CA LEU A 54 13.99 -0.36 0.00
C LEU A 54 12.51 -0.43 0.39
N ALA A 55 11.72 -1.19 -0.36
CA ALA A 55 10.36 -1.49 0.09
C ALA A 55 10.41 -2.11 1.49
N PRO A 56 9.59 -1.65 2.45
CA PRO A 56 9.67 -2.13 3.83
C PRO A 56 9.51 -3.64 3.95
N ILE A 57 8.62 -4.24 3.15
CA ILE A 57 8.44 -5.69 3.02
C ILE A 57 8.45 -6.05 1.53
N PRO A 58 9.64 -6.28 0.93
CA PRO A 58 9.73 -6.53 -0.51
C PRO A 58 9.13 -7.88 -0.93
N ARG A 59 9.00 -8.82 0.00
CA ARG A 59 8.40 -10.14 -0.21
C ARG A 59 7.55 -10.52 0.99
N PRO A 60 6.29 -10.06 1.06
CA PRO A 60 5.38 -10.49 2.11
C PRO A 60 5.12 -12.01 2.03
N PRO A 61 4.67 -12.67 3.12
CA PRO A 61 4.41 -14.12 3.15
C PRO A 61 3.41 -14.57 2.08
N LYS A 62 2.45 -13.71 1.74
CA LYS A 62 1.49 -13.89 0.65
C LYS A 62 1.57 -12.71 -0.32
N ASN A 63 0.83 -12.78 -1.41
CA ASN A 63 0.56 -11.60 -2.22
C ASN A 63 -0.03 -10.48 -1.36
N VAL A 64 0.21 -9.22 -1.72
CA VAL A 64 -0.46 -8.07 -1.08
C VAL A 64 -1.97 -8.23 -1.29
N PHE A 65 -2.73 -8.30 -0.21
CA PHE A 65 -4.19 -8.19 -0.28
C PHE A 65 -4.55 -6.74 -0.59
N CYS A 66 -5.50 -6.54 -1.48
CA CYS A 66 -5.97 -5.21 -1.86
C CYS A 66 -7.50 -5.18 -1.80
N VAL A 67 -8.05 -4.01 -1.48
CA VAL A 67 -9.49 -3.82 -1.34
C VAL A 67 -9.98 -2.77 -2.33
N GLY A 68 -10.83 -3.17 -3.26
CA GLY A 68 -11.42 -2.26 -4.25
C GLY A 68 -12.69 -1.57 -3.74
N LYS A 69 -12.98 -0.38 -4.28
CA LYS A 69 -14.23 0.37 -4.04
C LYS A 69 -14.50 0.67 -2.55
N ASN A 70 -13.47 1.00 -1.79
CA ASN A 70 -13.58 1.17 -0.34
C ASN A 70 -13.72 2.64 0.13
N TYR A 71 -13.94 3.57 -0.80
CA TYR A 71 -14.35 4.94 -0.53
C TYR A 71 -15.60 5.27 -1.34
N HIS A 72 -16.59 5.92 -0.73
CA HIS A 72 -17.88 6.19 -1.37
C HIS A 72 -17.74 6.99 -2.68
N GLU A 73 -16.94 8.04 -2.67
CA GLU A 73 -16.74 8.89 -3.85
C GLU A 73 -16.00 8.12 -4.97
N HIS A 74 -14.96 7.35 -4.60
CA HIS A 74 -14.25 6.52 -5.58
C HIS A 74 -15.14 5.42 -6.17
N ALA A 75 -16.00 4.79 -5.36
CA ALA A 75 -16.96 3.80 -5.86
C ALA A 75 -17.91 4.40 -6.93
N ARG A 76 -18.38 5.64 -6.72
CA ARG A 76 -19.20 6.37 -7.70
C ARG A 76 -18.40 6.74 -8.95
N GLU A 77 -17.17 7.25 -8.76
CA GLU A 77 -16.24 7.60 -9.84
C GLU A 77 -15.95 6.38 -10.73
N PHE A 78 -15.65 5.23 -10.13
CA PHE A 78 -15.38 4.00 -10.85
C PHE A 78 -16.62 3.51 -11.63
N ALA A 79 -17.81 3.52 -11.02
CA ALA A 79 -19.05 3.13 -11.68
C ALA A 79 -19.36 4.03 -12.89
N GLY A 80 -19.06 5.34 -12.81
CA GLY A 80 -19.26 6.31 -13.89
C GLY A 80 -18.19 6.26 -14.99
N SER A 81 -17.05 5.63 -14.75
CA SER A 81 -15.87 5.66 -15.63
C SER A 81 -15.96 4.82 -16.91
N GLY A 82 -16.92 3.87 -16.95
CA GLY A 82 -16.98 2.85 -18.01
C GLY A 82 -15.97 1.70 -17.84
N PHE A 83 -15.22 1.65 -16.76
CA PHE A 83 -14.27 0.57 -16.43
C PHE A 83 -14.81 -0.44 -15.41
N ASP A 84 -15.99 -0.21 -14.85
CA ASP A 84 -16.58 -1.02 -13.76
C ASP A 84 -17.10 -2.41 -14.19
N GLY A 85 -17.13 -2.74 -15.46
CA GLY A 85 -17.60 -4.05 -15.91
C GLY A 85 -19.10 -4.33 -15.61
N GLY A 86 -19.89 -3.34 -15.18
CA GLY A 86 -21.33 -3.45 -14.96
C GLY A 86 -21.74 -4.08 -13.63
N ALA A 87 -20.99 -3.84 -12.55
CA ALA A 87 -21.38 -4.29 -11.23
C ALA A 87 -22.76 -3.73 -10.82
N ALA A 88 -23.62 -4.61 -10.26
CA ALA A 88 -25.00 -4.26 -9.91
C ALA A 88 -25.10 -3.18 -8.82
N ASN A 89 -24.10 -3.10 -7.93
CA ASN A 89 -24.05 -2.13 -6.84
C ASN A 89 -22.82 -1.23 -6.96
N VAL A 90 -23.04 0.09 -6.90
CA VAL A 90 -21.96 1.08 -6.86
C VAL A 90 -21.08 0.82 -5.61
N VAL A 91 -21.72 0.73 -4.45
CA VAL A 91 -21.07 0.37 -3.19
C VAL A 91 -21.30 -1.12 -2.94
N PRO A 92 -20.22 -1.93 -2.84
CA PRO A 92 -20.37 -3.36 -2.62
C PRO A 92 -20.88 -3.65 -1.20
N PRO A 93 -21.68 -4.72 -1.00
CA PRO A 93 -22.17 -5.10 0.34
C PRO A 93 -21.10 -5.78 1.20
N PHE A 94 -20.00 -6.23 0.61
CA PHE A 94 -18.84 -6.85 1.25
C PHE A 94 -17.55 -6.32 0.63
N PRO A 95 -16.39 -6.37 1.35
CA PRO A 95 -15.11 -5.98 0.79
C PRO A 95 -14.79 -6.74 -0.51
N VAL A 96 -14.44 -6.01 -1.57
CA VAL A 96 -13.97 -6.60 -2.83
C VAL A 96 -12.47 -6.84 -2.71
N VAL A 97 -12.08 -8.06 -2.37
CA VAL A 97 -10.68 -8.40 -2.12
C VAL A 97 -10.05 -9.00 -3.39
N PHE A 98 -8.90 -8.47 -3.77
CA PHE A 98 -8.04 -8.99 -4.82
C PHE A 98 -6.58 -9.00 -4.34
N SER A 99 -5.61 -9.31 -5.18
CA SER A 99 -4.21 -9.34 -4.75
C SER A 99 -3.25 -8.86 -5.82
N LYS A 100 -2.08 -8.37 -5.36
CA LYS A 100 -0.91 -8.04 -6.19
C LYS A 100 0.24 -8.99 -5.83
N PRO A 101 0.88 -9.64 -6.83
CA PRO A 101 2.05 -10.49 -6.61
C PRO A 101 3.21 -9.68 -6.01
N HIS A 102 4.05 -10.32 -5.21
CA HIS A 102 5.22 -9.64 -4.63
C HIS A 102 6.21 -9.13 -5.70
N THR A 103 6.20 -9.70 -6.91
CA THR A 103 7.03 -9.23 -8.04
C THR A 103 6.64 -7.83 -8.52
N SER A 104 5.44 -7.36 -8.17
CA SER A 104 5.01 -6.00 -8.48
C SER A 104 5.56 -4.94 -7.51
N ILE A 105 6.12 -5.36 -6.36
CA ILE A 105 6.58 -4.45 -5.31
C ILE A 105 7.89 -3.77 -5.73
N ILE A 106 7.91 -2.44 -5.61
CA ILE A 106 9.10 -1.60 -5.75
C ILE A 106 9.19 -0.60 -4.60
N ALA A 107 10.40 -0.09 -4.36
CA ALA A 107 10.66 0.90 -3.31
C ALA A 107 10.35 2.34 -3.76
N THR A 108 10.33 3.27 -2.81
CA THR A 108 10.41 4.71 -3.13
C THR A 108 11.65 5.01 -3.96
N GLY A 109 11.51 5.86 -4.97
CA GLY A 109 12.60 6.24 -5.89
C GLY A 109 12.93 5.21 -6.97
N GLU A 110 12.24 4.06 -7.01
CA GLU A 110 12.33 3.11 -8.12
C GLU A 110 11.26 3.42 -9.17
N ASP A 111 11.49 3.02 -10.42
CA ASP A 111 10.64 3.40 -11.54
C ASP A 111 9.43 2.48 -11.72
N ILE A 112 8.27 3.09 -11.99
CA ILE A 112 7.08 2.40 -12.48
C ILE A 112 7.25 2.22 -13.99
N LEU A 113 7.35 0.98 -14.48
CA LEU A 113 7.62 0.69 -15.88
C LEU A 113 6.32 0.76 -16.71
N ALA A 114 6.13 1.87 -17.44
CA ALA A 114 4.93 2.08 -18.27
C ALA A 114 4.79 1.02 -19.36
N ASP A 115 5.90 0.50 -19.88
CA ASP A 115 5.90 -0.51 -20.96
C ASP A 115 5.32 -1.87 -20.52
N MET A 116 5.11 -2.08 -19.21
CA MET A 116 4.37 -3.23 -18.70
C MET A 116 2.89 -3.18 -19.05
N ASP A 117 2.30 -1.99 -19.27
CA ASP A 117 0.95 -1.82 -19.80
C ASP A 117 0.95 -1.49 -21.29
N PRO A 118 0.76 -2.49 -22.19
CA PRO A 118 0.75 -2.25 -23.63
C PRO A 118 -0.52 -1.52 -24.10
N THR A 119 -1.44 -1.19 -23.18
CA THR A 119 -2.76 -0.65 -23.53
C THR A 119 -2.86 0.87 -23.30
N GLY A 120 -1.88 1.48 -22.65
CA GLY A 120 -1.83 2.91 -22.37
C GLY A 120 -2.87 3.41 -21.37
N GLY A 121 -3.30 2.54 -20.47
CA GLY A 121 -4.29 2.85 -19.42
C GLY A 121 -3.69 2.92 -18.01
N LEU A 122 -2.44 3.37 -17.89
CA LEU A 122 -1.70 3.40 -16.62
C LEU A 122 -2.28 4.46 -15.68
N ASP A 123 -2.75 4.03 -14.51
CA ASP A 123 -3.38 4.88 -13.50
C ASP A 123 -2.75 4.68 -12.11
N PHE A 124 -2.88 5.66 -11.25
CA PHE A 124 -2.39 5.67 -9.86
C PHE A 124 -3.54 5.46 -8.88
N GLU A 125 -3.25 4.85 -7.76
CA GLU A 125 -4.16 4.68 -6.62
C GLU A 125 -3.36 4.75 -5.32
N GLY A 126 -3.34 5.92 -4.67
CA GLY A 126 -2.73 6.08 -3.35
C GLY A 126 -3.56 5.41 -2.27
N GLU A 127 -2.92 4.57 -1.43
CA GLU A 127 -3.59 3.80 -0.38
C GLU A 127 -2.79 3.75 0.90
N LEU A 128 -3.48 3.78 2.05
CA LEU A 128 -2.93 3.25 3.28
C LEU A 128 -2.87 1.72 3.18
N ALA A 129 -1.81 1.12 3.69
CA ALA A 129 -1.73 -0.33 3.83
C ALA A 129 -1.42 -0.73 5.28
N ILE A 130 -2.07 -1.81 5.73
CA ILE A 130 -1.91 -2.41 7.04
C ILE A 130 -0.84 -3.49 6.94
N VAL A 131 0.06 -3.54 7.92
CA VAL A 131 1.01 -4.66 8.08
C VAL A 131 0.58 -5.47 9.30
N ILE A 132 0.37 -6.76 9.11
CA ILE A 132 -0.03 -7.68 10.19
C ILE A 132 1.19 -7.99 11.07
N GLY A 133 1.03 -7.87 12.37
CA GLY A 133 2.05 -8.20 13.38
C GLY A 133 1.81 -9.55 14.03
N ARG A 134 0.55 -9.86 14.35
CA ARG A 134 0.15 -11.13 14.94
C ARG A 134 -0.80 -11.86 14.00
N GLY A 135 -0.39 -13.01 13.52
CA GLY A 135 -1.23 -13.84 12.66
C GLY A 135 -2.47 -14.37 13.36
N GLY A 136 -3.40 -14.88 12.56
CA GLY A 136 -4.64 -15.51 13.07
C GLY A 136 -5.63 -15.81 11.97
N ARG A 137 -6.62 -16.61 12.32
CA ARG A 137 -7.79 -16.90 11.50
C ARG A 137 -9.07 -16.64 12.32
N GLY A 138 -10.07 -16.03 11.67
CA GLY A 138 -11.32 -15.67 12.36
C GLY A 138 -11.10 -14.60 13.42
N ILE A 139 -10.24 -13.62 13.13
CA ILE A 139 -9.96 -12.49 14.03
C ILE A 139 -11.23 -11.64 14.12
N SER A 140 -11.71 -11.43 15.34
CA SER A 140 -12.89 -10.61 15.54
C SER A 140 -12.60 -9.13 15.27
N ARG A 141 -13.62 -8.38 14.88
CA ARG A 141 -13.53 -6.92 14.72
C ARG A 141 -12.97 -6.23 15.99
N ALA A 142 -13.36 -6.70 17.16
CA ALA A 142 -12.93 -6.13 18.44
C ALA A 142 -11.43 -6.33 18.70
N ASP A 143 -10.85 -7.43 18.21
CA ASP A 143 -9.44 -7.77 18.42
C ASP A 143 -8.55 -7.31 17.26
N ALA A 144 -9.12 -6.88 16.15
CA ALA A 144 -8.42 -6.68 14.88
C ALA A 144 -7.21 -5.75 14.99
N LEU A 145 -7.33 -4.60 15.66
CA LEU A 145 -6.22 -3.64 15.81
C LEU A 145 -5.05 -4.20 16.62
N ALA A 146 -5.31 -5.16 17.55
CA ALA A 146 -4.24 -5.84 18.28
C ALA A 146 -3.40 -6.79 17.40
N HIS A 147 -3.83 -7.05 16.16
CA HIS A 147 -3.10 -7.82 15.18
C HIS A 147 -2.23 -6.97 14.24
N VAL A 148 -2.36 -5.64 14.30
CA VAL A 148 -1.64 -4.72 13.44
C VAL A 148 -0.24 -4.43 13.99
N PHE A 149 0.79 -4.61 13.17
CA PHE A 149 2.16 -4.17 13.46
C PHE A 149 2.32 -2.68 13.18
N GLY A 150 1.75 -2.19 12.09
CA GLY A 150 1.85 -0.80 11.67
C GLY A 150 1.23 -0.55 10.31
N TYR A 151 1.53 0.62 9.77
CA TYR A 151 0.94 1.16 8.57
C TYR A 151 2.01 1.63 7.59
N THR A 152 1.79 1.42 6.31
CA THR A 152 2.66 1.89 5.22
C THR A 152 1.82 2.48 4.08
N ILE A 153 2.48 3.02 3.07
CA ILE A 153 1.84 3.54 1.86
C ILE A 153 2.02 2.52 0.73
N VAL A 154 0.98 2.33 -0.07
CA VAL A 154 1.02 1.59 -1.33
C VAL A 154 0.45 2.47 -2.44
N ASN A 155 1.04 2.38 -3.63
CA ASN A 155 0.42 2.85 -4.87
C ASN A 155 -0.10 1.61 -5.61
N ASP A 156 -1.41 1.40 -5.63
CA ASP A 156 -2.04 0.30 -6.37
C ASP A 156 -2.13 0.65 -7.86
N VAL A 157 -0.97 0.77 -8.51
CA VAL A 157 -0.85 1.09 -9.93
C VAL A 157 -1.67 0.12 -10.78
N THR A 158 -2.42 0.66 -11.73
CA THR A 158 -3.44 -0.08 -12.46
C THR A 158 -3.35 0.14 -13.96
N ALA A 159 -3.29 -0.95 -14.73
CA ALA A 159 -3.53 -0.95 -16.18
C ALA A 159 -5.04 -1.08 -16.43
N ARG A 160 -5.77 0.03 -16.58
CA ARG A 160 -7.24 0.08 -16.59
C ARG A 160 -7.88 -0.75 -17.68
N HIS A 161 -7.30 -0.74 -18.89
CA HIS A 161 -7.84 -1.54 -20.00
C HIS A 161 -7.66 -3.04 -19.76
N LEU A 162 -6.54 -3.46 -19.13
CA LEU A 162 -6.36 -4.86 -18.73
C LEU A 162 -7.28 -5.24 -17.59
N GLN A 163 -7.45 -4.36 -16.59
CA GLN A 163 -8.41 -4.55 -15.50
C GLN A 163 -9.83 -4.78 -16.03
N LYS A 164 -10.27 -3.96 -17.00
CA LYS A 164 -11.59 -4.12 -17.64
C LYS A 164 -11.70 -5.39 -18.47
N ARG A 165 -10.64 -5.75 -19.21
CA ARG A 165 -10.62 -6.92 -20.11
C ARG A 165 -10.75 -8.23 -19.35
N HIS A 166 -10.11 -8.32 -18.18
CA HIS A 166 -10.05 -9.51 -17.37
C HIS A 166 -10.98 -9.36 -16.17
N SER A 167 -11.98 -10.21 -16.03
CA SER A 167 -12.96 -10.14 -14.92
C SER A 167 -12.31 -10.21 -13.54
N GLN A 168 -11.18 -10.92 -13.40
CA GLN A 168 -10.33 -10.92 -12.23
C GLN A 168 -9.22 -9.87 -12.40
N TRP A 169 -9.05 -8.96 -11.45
CA TRP A 169 -8.23 -7.76 -11.62
C TRP A 169 -6.71 -7.99 -11.60
N VAL A 170 -6.27 -9.18 -11.20
CA VAL A 170 -4.83 -9.48 -11.05
C VAL A 170 -4.00 -9.10 -12.29
N LEU A 171 -4.50 -9.38 -13.50
CA LEU A 171 -3.77 -9.06 -14.74
C LEU A 171 -3.77 -7.55 -15.11
N GLY A 172 -4.58 -6.75 -14.45
CA GLY A 172 -4.54 -5.29 -14.59
C GLY A 172 -3.85 -4.58 -13.42
N LYS A 173 -3.65 -5.29 -12.31
CA LYS A 173 -3.15 -4.78 -11.04
C LYS A 173 -1.77 -5.32 -10.64
N GLY A 174 -1.45 -6.53 -11.06
CA GLY A 174 -0.29 -7.28 -10.59
C GLY A 174 0.91 -7.29 -11.55
N LEU A 175 1.01 -6.34 -12.48
CA LEU A 175 2.16 -6.23 -13.37
C LEU A 175 3.42 -5.88 -12.56
N ASP A 176 4.58 -6.28 -13.04
CA ASP A 176 5.84 -5.94 -12.39
C ASP A 176 5.96 -4.42 -12.23
N THR A 177 6.44 -3.96 -11.09
CA THR A 177 6.55 -2.56 -10.66
C THR A 177 5.26 -1.83 -10.28
N PHE A 178 4.09 -2.49 -10.35
CA PHE A 178 2.79 -1.83 -10.14
C PHE A 178 2.34 -1.80 -8.67
N CYS A 179 3.25 -2.04 -7.72
CA CYS A 179 2.99 -1.93 -6.28
C CYS A 179 4.12 -1.18 -5.56
N PRO A 180 4.39 0.09 -5.88
CA PRO A 180 5.26 0.90 -5.04
C PRO A 180 4.81 0.83 -3.58
N MET A 181 5.74 0.56 -2.64
CA MET A 181 5.46 0.39 -1.22
C MET A 181 6.51 1.09 -0.37
N GLY A 182 6.08 1.88 0.61
CA GLY A 182 6.97 2.54 1.57
C GLY A 182 6.57 3.98 1.88
N PRO A 183 7.52 4.85 2.27
CA PRO A 183 8.95 4.60 2.47
C PRO A 183 9.28 3.81 3.73
N ALA A 184 8.35 3.74 4.69
CA ALA A 184 8.52 3.15 6.00
C ALA A 184 7.22 2.47 6.47
N ILE A 185 7.31 1.68 7.54
CA ILE A 185 6.16 1.25 8.33
C ILE A 185 6.13 2.10 9.59
N LEU A 186 5.06 2.88 9.80
CA LEU A 186 4.78 3.55 11.06
C LEU A 186 4.15 2.53 12.01
N THR A 187 4.80 2.25 13.14
CA THR A 187 4.32 1.24 14.09
C THR A 187 2.98 1.64 14.72
N ALA A 188 2.15 0.65 15.04
CA ALA A 188 0.78 0.87 15.50
C ALA A 188 0.70 1.64 16.83
N ASP A 189 1.71 1.53 17.69
CA ASP A 189 1.81 2.29 18.95
C ASP A 189 1.92 3.82 18.74
N GLU A 190 2.40 4.27 17.59
CA GLU A 190 2.43 5.69 17.20
C GLU A 190 1.08 6.18 16.61
N VAL A 191 0.15 5.26 16.36
CA VAL A 191 -1.15 5.53 15.72
C VAL A 191 -2.27 4.91 16.55
N PRO A 192 -2.63 5.54 17.67
CA PRO A 192 -3.70 5.03 18.54
C PRO A 192 -5.07 4.92 17.84
N ASP A 193 -5.32 5.81 16.88
CA ASP A 193 -6.53 5.82 16.07
C ASP A 193 -6.15 6.04 14.59
N PRO A 194 -6.16 4.99 13.75
CA PRO A 194 -5.81 5.10 12.35
C PRO A 194 -6.81 5.91 11.52
N THR A 195 -8.02 6.17 12.01
CA THR A 195 -9.02 6.99 11.32
C THR A 195 -8.61 8.46 11.24
N THR A 196 -7.66 8.89 12.06
CA THR A 196 -7.12 10.27 12.06
C THR A 196 -6.03 10.50 11.00
N LEU A 197 -5.60 9.46 10.31
CA LEU A 197 -4.59 9.59 9.26
C LEU A 197 -5.22 10.21 8.00
N GLU A 198 -4.45 11.09 7.36
CA GLU A 198 -4.80 11.74 6.10
C GLU A 198 -3.89 11.23 4.99
N LEU A 199 -4.48 10.91 3.84
CA LEU A 199 -3.78 10.52 2.63
C LEU A 199 -3.90 11.62 1.58
N THR A 200 -2.79 11.95 0.92
CA THR A 200 -2.78 12.88 -0.22
C THR A 200 -1.90 12.33 -1.33
N THR A 201 -2.39 12.40 -2.58
CA THR A 201 -1.65 12.01 -3.78
C THR A 201 -1.49 13.19 -4.72
N TRP A 202 -0.28 13.37 -5.24
CA TRP A 202 0.05 14.33 -6.30
C TRP A 202 0.59 13.60 -7.52
N VAL A 203 0.25 14.11 -8.70
CA VAL A 203 0.89 13.74 -9.98
C VAL A 203 1.46 15.02 -10.58
N ASN A 204 2.76 15.03 -10.84
CA ASN A 204 3.50 16.21 -11.34
C ASN A 204 3.28 17.48 -10.50
N GLY A 205 3.24 17.31 -9.16
CA GLY A 205 2.98 18.40 -8.22
C GLY A 205 1.53 18.85 -8.12
N GLN A 206 0.62 18.33 -8.95
CA GLN A 206 -0.80 18.63 -8.86
C GLN A 206 -1.49 17.62 -7.93
N GLN A 207 -2.15 18.12 -6.88
CA GLN A 207 -2.95 17.28 -5.98
C GLN A 207 -4.10 16.64 -6.75
N ARG A 208 -4.21 15.32 -6.63
CA ARG A 208 -5.23 14.49 -7.28
C ARG A 208 -6.18 13.85 -6.28
N GLN A 209 -5.64 13.32 -5.18
CA GLN A 209 -6.43 12.67 -4.15
C GLN A 209 -6.16 13.33 -2.80
N HIS A 210 -7.19 13.41 -1.97
CA HIS A 210 -7.08 13.78 -0.56
C HIS A 210 -8.27 13.21 0.19
N ALA A 211 -8.02 12.44 1.25
CA ALA A 211 -9.07 11.85 2.07
C ALA A 211 -8.56 11.46 3.45
N SER A 212 -9.48 11.43 4.41
CA SER A 212 -9.26 10.79 5.70
C SER A 212 -9.37 9.27 5.59
N ILE A 213 -8.57 8.55 6.35
CA ILE A 213 -8.71 7.09 6.50
C ILE A 213 -10.02 6.75 7.24
N GLY A 214 -10.59 7.71 7.98
CA GLY A 214 -11.92 7.58 8.56
C GLY A 214 -13.06 7.47 7.55
N ASP A 215 -12.82 7.82 6.28
CA ASP A 215 -13.83 7.76 5.19
C ASP A 215 -13.93 6.39 4.51
N LEU A 216 -13.15 5.39 4.96
CA LEU A 216 -13.24 4.01 4.47
C LEU A 216 -14.65 3.44 4.69
N ILE A 217 -15.25 2.84 3.65
CA ILE A 217 -16.56 2.14 3.73
C ILE A 217 -16.46 0.94 4.68
N PHE A 218 -15.45 0.10 4.47
CA PHE A 218 -15.06 -0.98 5.37
C PHE A 218 -13.79 -0.53 6.08
N ASP A 219 -13.90 -0.21 7.36
CA ASP A 219 -12.77 0.21 8.17
C ASP A 219 -11.74 -0.92 8.39
N ILE A 220 -10.57 -0.58 8.92
CA ILE A 220 -9.47 -1.51 9.14
C ILE A 220 -9.90 -2.76 9.92
N PRO A 221 -10.65 -2.67 11.05
CA PRO A 221 -11.16 -3.84 11.73
C PRO A 221 -12.05 -4.75 10.88
N ALA A 222 -12.93 -4.16 10.07
CA ALA A 222 -13.81 -4.92 9.18
C ALA A 222 -13.04 -5.67 8.08
N LEU A 223 -11.97 -5.05 7.54
CA LEU A 223 -11.12 -5.69 6.54
C LEU A 223 -10.38 -6.90 7.12
N ILE A 224 -9.79 -6.75 8.31
CA ILE A 224 -9.07 -7.83 9.00
C ILE A 224 -10.05 -8.97 9.33
N GLU A 225 -11.22 -8.66 9.86
CA GLU A 225 -12.26 -9.66 10.16
C GLU A 225 -12.68 -10.42 8.90
N ALA A 226 -13.02 -9.70 7.82
CA ALA A 226 -13.51 -10.31 6.59
C ALA A 226 -12.46 -11.22 5.93
N ILE A 227 -11.20 -10.77 5.83
CA ILE A 227 -10.13 -11.55 5.21
C ILE A 227 -9.77 -12.75 6.10
N SER A 228 -9.61 -12.54 7.41
CA SER A 228 -9.22 -13.61 8.34
C SER A 228 -10.27 -14.68 8.54
N ALA A 229 -11.54 -14.39 8.25
CA ALA A 229 -12.61 -15.39 8.28
C ALA A 229 -12.37 -16.55 7.30
N ALA A 230 -11.78 -16.26 6.16
CA ALA A 230 -11.51 -17.24 5.10
C ALA A 230 -10.03 -17.63 4.98
N ILE A 231 -9.10 -16.68 5.21
CA ILE A 231 -7.67 -16.84 4.96
C ILE A 231 -6.91 -16.60 6.26
N THR A 232 -6.04 -17.52 6.67
CA THR A 232 -5.16 -17.29 7.82
C THR A 232 -4.20 -16.16 7.50
N LEU A 233 -4.21 -15.10 8.31
CA LEU A 233 -3.23 -14.03 8.24
C LEU A 233 -1.95 -14.44 8.98
N GLU A 234 -0.81 -13.98 8.50
CA GLU A 234 0.52 -14.24 9.05
C GLU A 234 1.26 -12.92 9.35
N PRO A 235 2.21 -12.91 10.30
CA PRO A 235 3.03 -11.73 10.53
C PRO A 235 3.75 -11.31 9.24
N GLY A 236 3.64 -10.02 8.88
CA GLY A 236 4.17 -9.47 7.63
C GLY A 236 3.23 -9.51 6.43
N ASP A 237 2.02 -10.10 6.54
CA ASP A 237 0.99 -9.92 5.52
C ASP A 237 0.63 -8.43 5.39
N VAL A 238 0.40 -7.99 4.16
CA VAL A 238 0.09 -6.60 3.83
C VAL A 238 -1.32 -6.52 3.22
N ILE A 239 -2.13 -5.55 3.72
CA ILE A 239 -3.49 -5.30 3.24
C ILE A 239 -3.58 -3.82 2.83
N ALA A 240 -3.65 -3.53 1.54
CA ALA A 240 -3.95 -2.22 0.97
C ALA A 240 -5.45 -1.95 1.10
N THR A 241 -5.83 -0.81 1.68
CA THR A 241 -7.19 -0.57 2.20
C THR A 241 -8.16 0.02 1.22
N GLY A 242 -7.70 0.35 0.01
CA GLY A 242 -8.49 1.04 -1.01
C GLY A 242 -8.07 2.49 -1.18
N THR A 243 -8.38 3.03 -2.35
CA THR A 243 -8.02 4.39 -2.78
C THR A 243 -9.21 5.33 -2.74
N PRO A 244 -9.02 6.62 -2.38
CA PRO A 244 -10.05 7.65 -2.51
C PRO A 244 -10.26 8.09 -3.97
N ALA A 245 -11.29 8.91 -4.21
CA ALA A 245 -11.55 9.53 -5.51
C ALA A 245 -10.40 10.46 -5.96
N GLY A 246 -10.35 10.74 -7.25
CA GLY A 246 -9.35 11.60 -7.89
C GLY A 246 -8.34 10.85 -8.74
N VAL A 247 -8.56 9.56 -8.96
CA VAL A 247 -7.76 8.73 -9.90
C VAL A 247 -7.94 9.17 -11.35
N GLY A 248 -7.04 8.73 -12.23
CA GLY A 248 -7.05 9.15 -13.64
C GLY A 248 -8.33 8.82 -14.39
N ILE A 249 -8.95 7.66 -14.14
CA ILE A 249 -10.22 7.28 -14.79
C ILE A 249 -11.42 8.12 -14.33
N GLY A 250 -11.33 8.76 -13.17
CA GLY A 250 -12.38 9.63 -12.64
C GLY A 250 -12.43 11.01 -13.31
N GLN A 251 -11.41 11.35 -14.09
CA GLN A 251 -11.35 12.62 -14.80
C GLN A 251 -12.18 12.58 -16.10
N ASN A 252 -12.63 13.73 -16.55
CA ASN A 252 -13.39 13.86 -17.80
C ASN A 252 -12.70 14.87 -18.76
N PRO A 253 -12.03 14.40 -19.85
CA PRO A 253 -11.79 12.99 -20.17
C PRO A 253 -10.80 12.31 -19.20
N PRO A 254 -10.74 10.94 -19.15
CA PRO A 254 -9.77 10.22 -18.36
C PRO A 254 -8.33 10.63 -18.67
N VAL A 255 -7.49 10.75 -17.63
CA VAL A 255 -6.08 11.16 -17.76
C VAL A 255 -5.19 10.06 -17.15
N PHE A 256 -4.45 9.36 -18.02
CA PHE A 256 -3.53 8.30 -17.63
C PHE A 256 -2.11 8.82 -17.49
N MET A 257 -1.33 8.16 -16.63
CA MET A 257 0.09 8.44 -16.46
C MET A 257 0.88 8.02 -17.70
N LYS A 258 1.97 8.70 -17.94
CA LYS A 258 2.91 8.47 -19.04
C LYS A 258 4.35 8.59 -18.57
N LYS A 259 5.29 8.14 -19.38
CA LYS A 259 6.73 8.28 -19.12
C LYS A 259 7.10 9.71 -18.77
N GLY A 260 7.85 9.87 -17.70
CA GLY A 260 8.28 11.14 -17.14
C GLY A 260 7.33 11.70 -16.05
N ASP A 261 6.13 11.13 -15.87
CA ASP A 261 5.25 11.56 -14.79
C ASP A 261 5.81 11.11 -13.43
N VAL A 262 5.65 11.96 -12.41
CA VAL A 262 6.05 11.69 -11.03
C VAL A 262 4.81 11.57 -10.17
N VAL A 263 4.65 10.44 -9.49
CA VAL A 263 3.59 10.18 -8.51
C VAL A 263 4.15 10.29 -7.11
N ARG A 264 3.49 11.06 -6.28
CA ARG A 264 3.86 11.28 -4.89
C ARG A 264 2.67 11.05 -3.99
N ILE A 265 2.82 10.19 -3.00
CA ILE A 265 1.76 9.85 -2.04
C ILE A 265 2.29 10.06 -0.64
N ALA A 266 1.57 10.85 0.16
CA ALA A 266 1.89 11.08 1.56
C ALA A 266 0.77 10.58 2.45
N VAL A 267 1.15 9.99 3.59
CA VAL A 267 0.23 9.68 4.69
C VAL A 267 0.81 10.25 5.97
N THR A 268 -0.04 10.86 6.80
CA THR A 268 0.34 11.49 8.06
C THR A 268 1.22 10.57 8.90
N GLY A 269 2.38 11.05 9.32
CA GLY A 269 3.33 10.33 10.18
C GLY A 269 4.19 9.27 9.49
N ILE A 270 3.79 8.73 8.33
CA ILE A 270 4.55 7.69 7.61
C ILE A 270 5.68 8.32 6.78
N GLY A 271 5.36 9.35 6.02
CA GLY A 271 6.29 10.01 5.10
C GLY A 271 5.73 10.09 3.69
N VAL A 272 6.62 10.04 2.70
CA VAL A 272 6.28 10.20 1.28
C VAL A 272 6.82 9.03 0.47
N LEU A 273 5.94 8.38 -0.27
CA LEU A 273 6.26 7.43 -1.33
C LEU A 273 6.28 8.19 -2.65
N GLU A 274 7.41 8.20 -3.35
CA GLU A 274 7.57 8.91 -4.62
C GLU A 274 8.21 8.02 -5.66
N ASN A 275 7.62 7.95 -6.84
CA ASN A 275 8.09 7.13 -7.94
C ASN A 275 7.91 7.86 -9.27
N THR A 276 8.82 7.63 -10.22
CA THR A 276 8.75 8.13 -11.58
C THR A 276 8.22 7.04 -12.51
N VAL A 277 7.44 7.42 -13.51
CA VAL A 277 7.01 6.53 -14.60
C VAL A 277 8.09 6.52 -15.69
N ALA A 278 8.69 5.37 -16.01
CA ALA A 278 9.76 5.21 -16.97
C ALA A 278 9.34 4.44 -18.24
#